data_34a44e4e7146bdfebcdb07203f728a9f
#
_entry.id   34a44e4e7146bdfebcdb07203f728a9f
#
_cell.length_a   1.000
_cell.length_b   1.000
_cell.length_c   1.000
_cell.angle_alpha   90.00
_cell.angle_beta   90.00
_cell.angle_gamma   90.00
#
_symmetry.space_group_name_H-M   'P 1'
#
loop_
_entity.id
_entity.type
_entity.pdbx_description
1 polymer ?
#
loop_
_entity_poly.entity_id
_entity_poly.type
_entity_poly.pdbx_seq_one_letter_code
_entity_poly.pdbx_strand_id
1 'polypeptide(L)'
;TTLFRSYHVQELSRREMFSHMTEGSRAGTKKLLQMLPGLRSEEDSAADFRLMLHQRTKQLKAASETPLRYGWYLPNFTQKCFGCGKCEKACRSGALKLEDLPDGQTRVVVTPWKCSECGVCVAVCSNSGIDGMKLRQLTTLGPVSVYKCSKTLCADCGKPIAPNSSEGICSVCRIKRRTKQRQEEAAARAKERIAEREARKAAEEAAKAAAAELAAENAAN
;
A
#
# COMPACT_ATOMS: atom_id res chain seq x y z
N THR A 1 20.00 13.78 -47.94
CA THR A 1 21.03 12.77 -47.59
C THR A 1 21.16 12.71 -46.10
N THR A 2 20.42 11.78 -45.51
CA THR A 2 20.33 11.53 -44.06
C THR A 2 21.45 10.59 -43.65
N LEU A 3 22.40 11.07 -42.88
CA LEU A 3 23.42 10.28 -42.22
C LEU A 3 22.81 9.59 -40.97
N PHE A 4 22.41 8.33 -41.12
CA PHE A 4 22.17 7.43 -40.02
C PHE A 4 23.50 7.04 -39.38
N ARG A 5 23.81 7.53 -38.22
CA ARG A 5 24.94 7.11 -37.41
C ARG A 5 24.53 5.82 -36.69
N SER A 6 25.02 4.68 -37.16
CA SER A 6 24.86 3.38 -36.53
C SER A 6 25.62 3.36 -35.19
N TYR A 7 24.89 3.31 -34.10
CA TYR A 7 25.49 3.01 -32.79
C TYR A 7 25.69 1.51 -32.69
N HIS A 8 26.93 1.07 -32.65
CA HIS A 8 27.28 -0.28 -32.24
C HIS A 8 26.95 -0.45 -30.77
N VAL A 9 25.82 -1.09 -30.50
CA VAL A 9 25.53 -1.61 -29.17
C VAL A 9 26.33 -2.90 -29.01
N GLN A 10 27.39 -2.89 -28.20
CA GLN A 10 28.03 -4.12 -27.76
C GLN A 10 27.03 -4.93 -26.96
N GLU A 11 26.66 -6.10 -27.46
CA GLU A 11 25.83 -7.06 -26.73
C GLU A 11 26.62 -7.61 -25.54
N LEU A 12 26.42 -7.04 -24.38
CA LEU A 12 26.87 -7.60 -23.11
C LEU A 12 26.10 -8.89 -22.84
N SER A 13 26.81 -9.99 -22.60
CA SER A 13 26.18 -11.25 -22.26
C SER A 13 25.39 -11.11 -20.95
N ARG A 14 24.28 -11.87 -20.81
CA ARG A 14 23.46 -11.87 -19.59
C ARG A 14 24.27 -12.13 -18.31
N ARG A 15 25.38 -12.87 -18.39
CA ARG A 15 26.28 -13.15 -17.27
C ARG A 15 27.09 -11.92 -16.83
N GLU A 16 27.57 -11.13 -17.77
CA GLU A 16 28.32 -9.89 -17.48
C GLU A 16 27.40 -8.83 -16.86
N MET A 17 26.16 -8.75 -17.31
CA MET A 17 25.17 -7.85 -16.72
C MET A 17 24.83 -8.20 -15.24
N PHE A 18 24.78 -9.49 -14.92
CA PHE A 18 24.55 -9.94 -13.53
C PHE A 18 25.78 -9.81 -12.64
N SER A 19 27.01 -9.97 -13.13
CA SER A 19 28.22 -9.77 -12.31
C SER A 19 28.42 -8.31 -11.94
N HIS A 20 28.09 -7.37 -12.82
CA HIS A 20 28.13 -5.94 -12.49
C HIS A 20 27.01 -5.48 -11.56
N MET A 21 25.88 -6.20 -11.47
CA MET A 21 24.81 -5.91 -10.52
C MET A 21 25.12 -6.35 -9.08
N THR A 22 26.01 -7.32 -8.87
CA THR A 22 26.35 -7.82 -7.53
C THR A 22 27.51 -7.09 -6.85
N GLU A 23 28.35 -6.36 -7.59
CA GLU A 23 29.50 -5.62 -7.04
C GLU A 23 29.26 -4.11 -6.86
N GLY A 24 28.15 -3.58 -7.36
CA GLY A 24 27.83 -2.15 -7.24
C GLY A 24 26.78 -1.85 -6.21
N SER A 25 27.18 -1.41 -5.02
CA SER A 25 26.26 -0.80 -4.06
C SER A 25 25.40 0.28 -4.73
N ARG A 26 24.15 0.46 -4.28
CA ARG A 26 23.18 1.48 -4.75
C ARG A 26 23.74 2.91 -4.93
N ALA A 27 24.93 3.19 -4.42
CA ALA A 27 25.66 4.45 -4.58
C ALA A 27 26.40 4.55 -5.92
N GLY A 28 26.88 3.43 -6.50
CA GLY A 28 27.62 3.40 -7.75
C GLY A 28 26.76 3.68 -8.99
N THR A 29 25.52 3.17 -8.99
CA THR A 29 24.59 3.38 -10.10
C THR A 29 24.13 4.84 -10.21
N LYS A 30 23.96 5.54 -9.09
CA LYS A 30 23.63 6.97 -9.11
C LYS A 30 24.77 7.84 -9.67
N LYS A 31 26.00 7.47 -9.38
CA LYS A 31 27.19 8.22 -9.85
C LYS A 31 27.46 7.98 -11.34
N LEU A 32 27.18 6.76 -11.85
CA LEU A 32 27.32 6.42 -13.26
C LEU A 32 26.27 7.13 -14.14
N LEU A 33 25.02 7.23 -13.67
CA LEU A 33 23.96 7.98 -14.34
C LEU A 33 24.25 9.50 -14.40
N GLN A 34 24.96 10.04 -13.42
CA GLN A 34 25.36 11.45 -13.40
C GLN A 34 26.55 11.75 -14.32
N MET A 35 27.32 10.74 -14.73
CA MET A 35 28.50 10.91 -15.60
C MET A 35 28.20 10.79 -17.10
N LEU A 36 27.00 10.40 -17.50
CA LEU A 36 26.57 10.34 -18.90
C LEU A 36 25.83 11.64 -19.28
N PRO A 37 26.49 12.62 -19.89
CA PRO A 37 25.81 13.80 -20.39
C PRO A 37 24.92 13.39 -21.57
N GLY A 38 23.61 13.36 -21.34
CA GLY A 38 22.62 13.07 -22.38
C GLY A 38 21.50 12.12 -22.01
N LEU A 39 21.58 11.39 -20.87
CA LEU A 39 20.48 10.58 -20.35
C LEU A 39 19.70 11.34 -19.26
N ARG A 40 19.19 12.52 -19.62
CA ARG A 40 18.00 13.02 -18.92
C ARG A 40 16.88 12.06 -19.30
N SER A 41 16.27 11.41 -18.30
CA SER A 41 15.11 10.57 -18.56
C SER A 41 14.04 11.45 -19.21
N GLU A 42 13.28 10.90 -20.15
CA GLU A 42 12.14 11.61 -20.74
C GLU A 42 11.18 12.12 -19.66
N GLU A 43 11.16 11.47 -18.50
CA GLU A 43 10.39 11.86 -17.32
C GLU A 43 10.89 13.19 -16.70
N ASP A 44 12.21 13.43 -16.63
CA ASP A 44 12.78 14.67 -16.10
C ASP A 44 12.51 15.83 -17.06
N SER A 45 12.68 15.60 -18.36
CA SER A 45 12.35 16.56 -19.42
C SER A 45 10.86 16.94 -19.39
N ALA A 46 9.98 15.96 -19.23
CA ALA A 46 8.54 16.20 -19.14
C ALA A 46 8.15 16.92 -17.82
N ALA A 47 8.86 16.69 -16.73
CA ALA A 47 8.66 17.42 -15.48
C ALA A 47 9.07 18.89 -15.60
N ASP A 48 10.22 19.16 -16.22
CA ASP A 48 10.69 20.52 -16.49
C ASP A 48 9.72 21.29 -17.40
N PHE A 49 9.21 20.65 -18.46
CA PHE A 49 8.20 21.24 -19.33
C PHE A 49 6.91 21.57 -18.58
N ARG A 50 6.42 20.68 -17.74
CA ARG A 50 5.21 20.92 -16.93
C ARG A 50 5.40 22.05 -15.94
N LEU A 51 6.58 22.16 -15.32
CA LEU A 51 6.92 23.28 -14.43
C LEU A 51 6.93 24.61 -15.19
N MET A 52 7.56 24.64 -16.35
CA MET A 52 7.59 25.82 -17.23
C MET A 52 6.17 26.22 -17.65
N LEU A 53 5.34 25.25 -18.04
CA LEU A 53 3.93 25.48 -18.40
C LEU A 53 3.16 26.08 -17.22
N HIS A 54 3.35 25.54 -16.01
CA HIS A 54 2.72 26.09 -14.81
C HIS A 54 3.13 27.53 -14.51
N GLN A 55 4.42 27.85 -14.65
CA GLN A 55 4.91 29.22 -14.47
C GLN A 55 4.32 30.16 -15.51
N ARG A 56 4.28 29.75 -16.79
CA ARG A 56 3.70 30.54 -17.87
C ARG A 56 2.22 30.77 -17.70
N THR A 57 1.47 29.78 -17.26
CA THR A 57 0.03 29.91 -16.99
C THR A 57 -0.28 30.88 -15.85
N LYS A 58 0.59 30.96 -14.82
CA LYS A 58 0.48 32.00 -13.79
C LYS A 58 0.63 33.42 -14.36
N GLN A 59 1.62 33.61 -15.24
CA GLN A 59 1.86 34.89 -15.88
C GLN A 59 0.66 35.31 -16.78
N LEU A 60 0.17 34.37 -17.60
CA LEU A 60 -0.98 34.60 -18.48
C LEU A 60 -2.26 34.89 -17.69
N LYS A 61 -2.48 34.17 -16.56
CA LYS A 61 -3.64 34.45 -15.70
C LYS A 61 -3.61 35.83 -15.08
N ALA A 62 -2.43 36.35 -14.76
CA ALA A 62 -2.29 37.69 -14.23
C ALA A 62 -2.56 38.79 -15.31
N ALA A 63 -2.37 38.44 -16.60
CA ALA A 63 -2.53 39.37 -17.72
C ALA A 63 -3.90 39.26 -18.42
N SER A 64 -4.75 38.29 -18.10
CA SER A 64 -6.00 38.01 -18.81
C SER A 64 -7.22 38.24 -17.91
N GLU A 65 -8.20 39.01 -18.35
CA GLU A 65 -9.49 39.18 -17.68
C GLU A 65 -10.39 37.95 -17.80
N THR A 66 -10.19 37.11 -18.83
CA THR A 66 -10.96 35.88 -19.04
C THR A 66 -10.30 34.70 -18.38
N PRO A 67 -11.06 33.84 -17.66
CA PRO A 67 -10.47 32.63 -17.02
C PRO A 67 -10.01 31.62 -18.07
N LEU A 68 -8.71 31.42 -18.14
CA LEU A 68 -8.13 30.38 -18.98
C LEU A 68 -8.57 28.98 -18.46
N ARG A 69 -8.94 28.10 -19.37
CA ARG A 69 -9.34 26.72 -19.06
C ARG A 69 -8.31 25.76 -19.63
N TYR A 70 -7.86 24.82 -18.78
CA TYR A 70 -6.87 23.81 -19.13
C TYR A 70 -7.50 22.43 -19.02
N GLY A 71 -7.45 21.64 -20.08
CA GLY A 71 -7.81 20.22 -20.05
C GLY A 71 -6.67 19.41 -19.41
N TRP A 72 -6.97 18.65 -18.35
CA TRP A 72 -5.98 17.79 -17.67
C TRP A 72 -6.62 16.49 -17.20
N TYR A 73 -5.93 15.38 -17.41
CA TYR A 73 -6.39 14.08 -16.91
C TYR A 73 -6.06 13.95 -15.43
N LEU A 74 -7.08 13.85 -14.60
CA LEU A 74 -6.97 13.68 -13.16
C LEU A 74 -7.64 12.39 -12.70
N PRO A 75 -7.17 11.80 -11.59
CA PRO A 75 -7.83 10.63 -11.00
C PRO A 75 -9.27 10.97 -10.60
N ASN A 76 -10.20 10.13 -11.00
CA ASN A 76 -11.61 10.28 -10.71
C ASN A 76 -11.99 9.47 -9.46
N PHE A 77 -12.22 10.17 -8.36
CA PHE A 77 -12.58 9.57 -7.08
C PHE A 77 -14.07 9.23 -7.02
N THR A 78 -14.40 8.10 -6.41
CA THR A 78 -15.76 7.60 -6.21
C THR A 78 -16.11 7.59 -4.72
N GLN A 79 -17.40 7.36 -4.40
CA GLN A 79 -17.88 7.24 -3.01
C GLN A 79 -17.25 6.07 -2.23
N LYS A 80 -16.56 5.16 -2.90
CA LYS A 80 -15.82 4.06 -2.27
C LYS A 80 -14.47 4.51 -1.68
N CYS A 81 -14.03 5.74 -1.95
CA CYS A 81 -12.82 6.29 -1.38
C CYS A 81 -13.06 6.69 0.09
N PHE A 82 -12.25 6.15 0.98
CA PHE A 82 -12.28 6.43 2.43
C PHE A 82 -10.98 7.05 2.96
N GLY A 83 -10.16 7.62 2.09
CA GLY A 83 -8.96 8.37 2.49
C GLY A 83 -7.83 7.50 3.07
N CYS A 84 -7.62 6.27 2.59
CA CYS A 84 -6.58 5.37 3.13
C CYS A 84 -5.13 5.78 2.84
N GLY A 85 -4.88 6.77 1.99
CA GLY A 85 -3.56 7.33 1.69
C GLY A 85 -2.66 6.46 0.79
N LYS A 86 -3.10 5.30 0.29
CA LYS A 86 -2.27 4.45 -0.59
C LYS A 86 -1.86 5.15 -1.88
N CYS A 87 -2.79 5.87 -2.50
CA CYS A 87 -2.56 6.61 -3.74
C CYS A 87 -1.59 7.78 -3.54
N GLU A 88 -1.61 8.45 -2.39
CA GLU A 88 -0.64 9.49 -2.03
C GLU A 88 0.77 8.92 -1.91
N LYS A 89 0.93 7.82 -1.16
CA LYS A 89 2.22 7.15 -0.96
C LYS A 89 2.80 6.58 -2.25
N ALA A 90 1.95 6.18 -3.19
CA ALA A 90 2.36 5.63 -4.47
C ALA A 90 2.68 6.71 -5.53
N CYS A 91 2.29 7.97 -5.27
CA CYS A 91 2.49 9.06 -6.21
C CYS A 91 3.94 9.56 -6.20
N ARG A 92 4.77 9.08 -7.12
CA ARG A 92 6.20 9.43 -7.21
C ARG A 92 6.42 10.93 -7.43
N SER A 93 5.57 11.58 -8.21
CA SER A 93 5.66 13.02 -8.48
C SER A 93 5.16 13.90 -7.32
N GLY A 94 4.58 13.32 -6.27
CA GLY A 94 3.97 14.07 -5.17
C GLY A 94 2.81 14.96 -5.60
N ALA A 95 2.19 14.65 -6.73
CA ALA A 95 1.05 15.41 -7.25
C ALA A 95 -0.21 15.24 -6.41
N LEU A 96 -0.35 14.09 -5.73
CA LEU A 96 -1.53 13.74 -4.96
C LEU A 96 -1.22 13.81 -3.48
N LYS A 97 -2.05 14.54 -2.72
CA LYS A 97 -1.96 14.69 -1.27
C LYS A 97 -3.31 14.52 -0.60
N LEU A 98 -3.31 13.98 0.59
CA LEU A 98 -4.47 13.91 1.47
C LEU A 98 -4.29 14.91 2.61
N GLU A 99 -5.28 15.76 2.82
CA GLU A 99 -5.29 16.76 3.88
C GLU A 99 -6.48 16.50 4.82
N ASP A 100 -6.20 16.35 6.11
CA ASP A 100 -7.24 16.20 7.10
C ASP A 100 -7.82 17.57 7.45
N LEU A 101 -9.14 17.66 7.44
CA LEU A 101 -9.89 18.87 7.72
C LEU A 101 -10.34 18.87 9.19
N PRO A 102 -10.57 20.07 9.78
CA PRO A 102 -11.03 20.18 11.17
C PRO A 102 -12.37 19.50 11.46
N ASP A 103 -13.20 19.28 10.45
CA ASP A 103 -14.49 18.60 10.52
C ASP A 103 -14.40 17.06 10.54
N GLY A 104 -13.19 16.51 10.66
CA GLY A 104 -12.94 15.06 10.63
C GLY A 104 -13.02 14.43 9.24
N GLN A 105 -13.21 15.23 8.20
CA GLN A 105 -13.15 14.79 6.82
C GLN A 105 -11.71 14.84 6.30
N THR A 106 -11.47 14.14 5.20
CA THR A 106 -10.22 14.19 4.46
C THR A 106 -10.48 14.73 3.07
N ARG A 107 -9.73 15.73 2.70
CA ARG A 107 -9.73 16.31 1.36
C ARG A 107 -8.60 15.71 0.54
N VAL A 108 -8.93 15.28 -0.67
CA VAL A 108 -7.93 14.83 -1.65
C VAL A 108 -7.59 16.00 -2.55
N VAL A 109 -6.33 16.38 -2.55
CA VAL A 109 -5.78 17.47 -3.35
C VAL A 109 -4.86 16.91 -4.42
N VAL A 110 -5.04 17.34 -5.65
CA VAL A 110 -4.15 17.02 -6.77
C VAL A 110 -3.53 18.30 -7.30
N THR A 111 -2.23 18.26 -7.56
CA THR A 111 -1.50 19.35 -8.21
C THR A 111 -1.28 18.97 -9.68
N PRO A 112 -2.08 19.47 -10.62
CA PRO A 112 -2.07 19.03 -12.02
C PRO A 112 -0.70 19.12 -12.68
N TRP A 113 0.03 20.23 -12.52
CA TRP A 113 1.33 20.39 -13.16
C TRP A 113 2.38 19.37 -12.70
N LYS A 114 2.22 18.77 -11.51
CA LYS A 114 3.07 17.68 -11.02
C LYS A 114 2.61 16.30 -11.51
N CYS A 115 1.33 16.17 -11.92
CA CYS A 115 0.76 14.89 -12.30
C CYS A 115 1.31 14.46 -13.68
N SER A 116 1.96 13.30 -13.72
CA SER A 116 2.46 12.68 -14.95
C SER A 116 1.43 11.81 -15.66
N GLU A 117 0.19 11.76 -15.17
CA GLU A 117 -0.90 10.94 -15.75
C GLU A 117 -0.59 9.43 -15.82
N CYS A 118 0.35 8.96 -15.02
CA CYS A 118 0.86 7.59 -15.06
C CYS A 118 -0.13 6.49 -14.62
N GLY A 119 -1.28 6.86 -14.03
CA GLY A 119 -2.31 5.90 -13.59
C GLY A 119 -1.97 5.05 -12.37
N VAL A 120 -0.78 5.18 -11.77
CA VAL A 120 -0.37 4.37 -10.59
C VAL A 120 -1.35 4.50 -9.43
N CYS A 121 -1.91 5.70 -9.20
CA CYS A 121 -2.92 5.93 -8.15
C CYS A 121 -4.20 5.11 -8.37
N VAL A 122 -4.58 4.85 -9.62
CA VAL A 122 -5.70 3.97 -9.98
C VAL A 122 -5.33 2.52 -9.67
N ALA A 123 -4.16 2.06 -10.13
CA ALA A 123 -3.71 0.67 -9.98
C ALA A 123 -3.56 0.23 -8.51
N VAL A 124 -3.09 1.13 -7.62
CA VAL A 124 -2.92 0.80 -6.19
C VAL A 124 -4.21 0.89 -5.37
N CYS A 125 -5.31 1.35 -5.97
CA CYS A 125 -6.58 1.54 -5.28
C CYS A 125 -7.33 0.22 -5.10
N SER A 126 -7.03 -0.51 -4.03
CA SER A 126 -7.64 -1.82 -3.74
C SER A 126 -9.16 -1.80 -3.52
N ASN A 127 -9.76 -0.64 -3.31
CA ASN A 127 -11.18 -0.47 -3.00
C ASN A 127 -11.99 0.10 -4.16
N SER A 128 -11.40 0.22 -5.35
CA SER A 128 -12.02 0.90 -6.49
C SER A 128 -12.55 2.31 -6.14
N GLY A 129 -11.87 2.96 -5.20
CA GLY A 129 -12.16 4.36 -4.82
C GLY A 129 -11.68 5.37 -5.87
N ILE A 130 -10.93 4.90 -6.88
CA ILE A 130 -10.56 5.64 -8.09
C ILE A 130 -10.93 4.77 -9.28
N ASP A 131 -11.84 5.25 -10.13
CA ASP A 131 -12.37 4.49 -11.27
C ASP A 131 -11.65 4.76 -12.60
N GLY A 132 -10.56 5.53 -12.57
CA GLY A 132 -9.75 5.84 -13.74
C GLY A 132 -9.25 7.28 -13.73
N MET A 133 -8.69 7.69 -14.87
CA MET A 133 -8.27 9.07 -15.13
C MET A 133 -9.33 9.73 -16.02
N LYS A 134 -9.81 10.92 -15.63
CA LYS A 134 -10.81 11.67 -16.41
C LYS A 134 -10.31 13.05 -16.76
N LEU A 135 -10.59 13.48 -17.98
CA LEU A 135 -10.31 14.84 -18.45
C LEU A 135 -11.18 15.83 -17.66
N ARG A 136 -10.54 16.78 -17.01
CA ARG A 136 -11.19 17.87 -16.29
C ARG A 136 -10.74 19.21 -16.83
N GLN A 137 -11.68 20.14 -16.94
CA GLN A 137 -11.39 21.52 -17.27
C GLN A 137 -11.03 22.27 -15.99
N LEU A 138 -9.83 22.81 -15.93
CA LEU A 138 -9.27 23.47 -14.77
C LEU A 138 -9.01 24.95 -15.08
N THR A 139 -9.20 25.82 -14.09
CA THR A 139 -8.82 27.23 -14.16
C THR A 139 -7.45 27.50 -13.55
N THR A 140 -6.82 26.47 -12.96
CA THR A 140 -5.48 26.54 -12.38
C THR A 140 -4.77 25.21 -12.52
N LEU A 141 -3.46 25.23 -12.68
CA LEU A 141 -2.59 24.05 -12.61
C LEU A 141 -1.97 23.87 -11.22
N GLY A 142 -2.26 24.78 -10.28
CA GLY A 142 -1.91 24.65 -8.87
C GLY A 142 -2.72 23.54 -8.15
N PRO A 143 -2.59 23.42 -6.82
CA PRO A 143 -3.34 22.45 -6.04
C PRO A 143 -4.85 22.66 -6.19
N VAL A 144 -5.58 21.60 -6.54
CA VAL A 144 -7.05 21.60 -6.64
C VAL A 144 -7.63 20.47 -5.79
N SER A 145 -8.70 20.78 -5.06
CA SER A 145 -9.46 19.75 -4.33
C SER A 145 -10.31 18.96 -5.33
N VAL A 146 -10.07 17.67 -5.42
CA VAL A 146 -10.78 16.80 -6.37
C VAL A 146 -11.84 15.94 -5.69
N TYR A 147 -11.70 15.68 -4.39
CA TYR A 147 -12.64 14.85 -3.64
C TYR A 147 -12.57 15.13 -2.13
N LYS A 148 -13.67 14.86 -1.42
CA LYS A 148 -13.74 14.84 0.04
C LYS A 148 -14.36 13.52 0.50
N CYS A 149 -13.83 12.92 1.54
CA CYS A 149 -14.34 11.70 2.14
C CYS A 149 -14.30 11.76 3.67
N SER A 150 -15.19 11.01 4.31
CA SER A 150 -15.14 10.81 5.75
C SER A 150 -14.21 9.63 6.06
N LYS A 151 -13.32 9.79 7.04
CA LYS A 151 -12.49 8.69 7.55
C LYS A 151 -13.25 7.92 8.60
N THR A 152 -13.45 6.63 8.37
CA THR A 152 -13.80 5.68 9.43
C THR A 152 -12.49 5.03 9.90
N LEU A 153 -12.25 5.04 11.22
CA LEU A 153 -11.01 4.49 11.78
C LEU A 153 -11.29 3.12 12.39
N CYS A 154 -10.33 2.22 12.26
CA CYS A 154 -10.36 0.92 12.91
C CYS A 154 -10.33 1.07 14.44
N ALA A 155 -11.27 0.46 15.14
CA ALA A 155 -11.36 0.49 16.61
C ALA A 155 -10.10 -0.04 17.31
N ASP A 156 -9.37 -1.00 16.69
CA ASP A 156 -8.19 -1.61 17.31
C ASP A 156 -6.87 -0.91 17.02
N CYS A 157 -6.68 -0.38 15.80
CA CYS A 157 -5.37 0.13 15.38
C CYS A 157 -5.40 1.56 14.81
N GLY A 158 -6.56 2.22 14.82
CA GLY A 158 -6.72 3.60 14.32
C GLY A 158 -6.47 3.81 12.82
N LYS A 159 -6.24 2.75 12.04
CA LYS A 159 -6.03 2.89 10.59
C LYS A 159 -7.35 3.15 9.87
N PRO A 160 -7.34 3.97 8.79
CA PRO A 160 -8.54 4.20 8.00
C PRO A 160 -9.06 2.91 7.39
N ILE A 161 -10.37 2.71 7.47
CA ILE A 161 -11.09 1.53 6.95
C ILE A 161 -12.25 1.98 6.08
N ALA A 162 -12.70 1.07 5.21
CA ALA A 162 -13.90 1.30 4.42
C ALA A 162 -15.12 1.46 5.35
N PRO A 163 -16.04 2.40 5.07
CA PRO A 163 -17.22 2.64 5.93
C PRO A 163 -18.11 1.40 6.08
N ASN A 164 -18.08 0.48 5.11
CA ASN A 164 -18.83 -0.77 5.14
C ASN A 164 -18.04 -1.94 5.78
N SER A 165 -16.96 -1.67 6.52
CA SER A 165 -16.22 -2.71 7.22
C SER A 165 -17.08 -3.29 8.33
N SER A 166 -17.38 -4.59 8.27
CA SER A 166 -18.06 -5.29 9.35
C SER A 166 -17.29 -5.14 10.65
N GLU A 167 -18.00 -4.87 11.74
CA GLU A 167 -17.44 -4.72 13.09
C GLU A 167 -16.58 -3.47 13.34
N GLY A 168 -16.48 -2.52 12.40
CA GLY A 168 -15.63 -1.33 12.58
C GLY A 168 -14.13 -1.63 12.70
N ILE A 169 -13.67 -2.79 12.21
CA ILE A 169 -12.29 -3.28 12.36
C ILE A 169 -11.69 -3.56 10.99
N CYS A 170 -10.39 -3.24 10.81
CA CYS A 170 -9.67 -3.56 9.58
C CYS A 170 -9.45 -5.08 9.43
N SER A 171 -9.24 -5.53 8.19
CA SER A 171 -9.00 -6.96 7.88
C SER A 171 -7.83 -7.56 8.68
N VAL A 172 -6.76 -6.80 8.87
CA VAL A 172 -5.58 -7.25 9.64
C VAL A 172 -5.92 -7.48 11.11
N CYS A 173 -6.63 -6.53 11.75
CA CYS A 173 -7.07 -6.68 13.14
C CYS A 173 -8.06 -7.83 13.29
N ARG A 174 -8.97 -8.01 12.35
CA ARG A 174 -9.89 -9.16 12.33
C ARG A 174 -9.17 -10.50 12.26
N ILE A 175 -8.15 -10.61 11.39
CA ILE A 175 -7.32 -11.81 11.30
C ILE A 175 -6.61 -12.04 12.64
N LYS A 176 -6.00 -11.00 13.23
CA LYS A 176 -5.31 -11.11 14.52
C LYS A 176 -6.25 -11.60 15.63
N ARG A 177 -7.47 -11.04 15.73
CA ARG A 177 -8.48 -11.50 16.72
C ARG A 177 -8.86 -12.95 16.51
N ARG A 178 -9.13 -13.38 15.26
CA ARG A 178 -9.44 -14.78 14.94
C ARG A 178 -8.28 -15.72 15.24
N THR A 179 -7.06 -15.31 14.94
CA THR A 179 -5.87 -16.14 15.23
C THR A 179 -5.70 -16.31 16.74
N LYS A 180 -5.86 -15.23 17.52
CA LYS A 180 -5.78 -15.27 18.98
C LYS A 180 -6.85 -16.20 19.55
N GLN A 181 -8.09 -16.04 19.12
CA GLN A 181 -9.21 -16.90 19.54
C GLN A 181 -8.94 -18.37 19.24
N ARG A 182 -8.46 -18.72 18.04
CA ARG A 182 -8.10 -20.08 17.69
C ARG A 182 -6.97 -20.64 18.55
N GLN A 183 -6.00 -19.82 18.91
CA GLN A 183 -4.91 -20.22 19.81
C GLN A 183 -5.42 -20.48 21.23
N GLU A 184 -6.31 -19.63 21.74
CA GLU A 184 -6.94 -19.79 23.05
C GLU A 184 -7.81 -21.07 23.10
N GLU A 185 -8.62 -21.32 22.07
CA GLU A 185 -9.41 -22.54 21.92
C GLU A 185 -8.53 -23.80 21.83
N ALA A 186 -7.44 -23.73 21.05
CA ALA A 186 -6.51 -24.84 20.95
C ALA A 186 -5.78 -25.13 22.26
N ALA A 187 -5.39 -24.07 23.00
CA ALA A 187 -4.78 -24.22 24.32
C ALA A 187 -5.76 -24.78 25.34
N ALA A 188 -7.04 -24.37 25.32
CA ALA A 188 -8.08 -24.93 26.17
C ALA A 188 -8.28 -26.44 25.92
N ARG A 189 -8.42 -26.84 24.66
CA ARG A 189 -8.54 -28.26 24.27
C ARG A 189 -7.29 -29.08 24.63
N ALA A 190 -6.10 -28.50 24.51
CA ALA A 190 -4.86 -29.17 24.92
C ALA A 190 -4.84 -29.42 26.44
N LYS A 191 -5.25 -28.45 27.26
CA LYS A 191 -5.37 -28.61 28.71
C LYS A 191 -6.38 -29.70 29.08
N GLU A 192 -7.53 -29.72 28.45
CA GLU A 192 -8.57 -30.73 28.66
C GLU A 192 -8.04 -32.16 28.34
N ARG A 193 -7.36 -32.31 27.20
CA ARG A 193 -6.75 -33.61 26.85
C ARG A 193 -5.65 -34.05 27.80
N ILE A 194 -4.91 -33.10 28.38
CA ILE A 194 -3.90 -33.43 29.41
C ILE A 194 -4.60 -33.93 30.68
N ALA A 195 -5.61 -33.22 31.15
CA ALA A 195 -6.39 -33.57 32.32
C ALA A 195 -7.08 -34.96 32.19
N GLU A 196 -7.69 -35.23 31.01
CA GLU A 196 -8.28 -36.55 30.73
C GLU A 196 -7.22 -37.67 30.77
N ARG A 197 -6.02 -37.40 30.20
CA ARG A 197 -4.93 -38.36 30.18
C ARG A 197 -4.39 -38.65 31.59
N GLU A 198 -4.31 -37.62 32.44
CA GLU A 198 -3.90 -37.75 33.83
C GLU A 198 -4.95 -38.51 34.64
N ALA A 199 -6.25 -38.18 34.48
CA ALA A 199 -7.34 -38.88 35.11
C ALA A 199 -7.37 -40.40 34.71
N ARG A 200 -7.12 -40.69 33.40
CA ARG A 200 -7.06 -42.08 32.92
C ARG A 200 -5.88 -42.85 33.53
N LYS A 201 -4.73 -42.20 33.67
CA LYS A 201 -3.56 -42.83 34.33
C LYS A 201 -3.82 -43.11 35.80
N ALA A 202 -4.39 -42.12 36.51
CA ALA A 202 -4.76 -42.28 37.92
C ALA A 202 -5.77 -43.43 38.12
N ALA A 203 -6.78 -43.52 37.25
CA ALA A 203 -7.75 -44.62 37.29
C ALA A 203 -7.09 -46.00 36.99
N GLU A 204 -6.14 -46.07 36.05
CA GLU A 204 -5.42 -47.31 35.78
C GLU A 204 -4.52 -47.74 36.95
N GLU A 205 -3.83 -46.80 37.58
CA GLU A 205 -3.01 -47.07 38.78
C GLU A 205 -3.89 -47.50 39.97
N ALA A 206 -5.03 -46.88 40.21
CA ALA A 206 -5.97 -47.30 41.24
C ALA A 206 -6.53 -48.71 40.97
N ALA A 207 -6.83 -49.05 39.70
CA ALA A 207 -7.30 -50.37 39.34
C ALA A 207 -6.20 -51.44 39.54
N LYS A 208 -4.95 -51.12 39.26
CA LYS A 208 -3.81 -52.06 39.53
C LYS A 208 -3.58 -52.24 41.01
N ALA A 209 -3.72 -51.21 41.84
CA ALA A 209 -3.60 -51.31 43.28
C ALA A 209 -4.72 -52.19 43.89
N ALA A 210 -5.95 -51.98 43.46
CA ALA A 210 -7.11 -52.77 43.89
C ALA A 210 -6.97 -54.27 43.49
N ALA A 211 -6.45 -54.51 42.27
CA ALA A 211 -6.19 -55.90 41.85
C ALA A 211 -5.07 -56.59 42.66
N ALA A 212 -4.04 -55.84 43.05
CA ALA A 212 -2.97 -56.37 43.92
C ALA A 212 -3.46 -56.67 45.31
N GLU A 213 -4.32 -55.86 45.91
CA GLU A 213 -4.95 -56.14 47.21
C GLU A 213 -5.84 -57.38 47.18
N LEU A 214 -6.66 -57.56 46.17
CA LEU A 214 -7.49 -58.74 45.96
C LEU A 214 -6.62 -60.02 45.77
N ALA A 215 -5.48 -59.92 45.06
CA ALA A 215 -4.56 -61.03 44.89
C ALA A 215 -3.87 -61.41 46.23
N ALA A 216 -3.53 -60.45 47.08
CA ALA A 216 -2.94 -60.67 48.40
C ALA A 216 -3.95 -61.29 49.35
N GLU A 217 -5.22 -60.89 49.34
CA GLU A 217 -6.27 -61.50 50.12
C GLU A 217 -6.58 -62.93 49.75
N ASN A 218 -6.58 -63.21 48.44
CA ASN A 218 -6.75 -64.62 47.94
C ASN A 218 -5.54 -65.57 48.18
N ALA A 219 -4.35 -65.05 48.44
CA ALA A 219 -3.18 -65.80 48.79
C ALA A 219 -3.04 -66.11 50.31
N ALA A 220 -3.82 -65.37 51.13
CA ALA A 220 -3.81 -65.53 52.57
C ALA A 220 -4.90 -66.49 53.11
N ASN A 221 -5.80 -67.00 52.24
CA ASN A 221 -6.84 -67.98 52.52
C ASN A 221 -6.45 -69.35 51.92
#